data_6ed03232c8eae5ed4957e8fb1300bc9a
#
_entry.id   6ed03232c8eae5ed4957e8fb1300bc9a
#
_cell.length_a   1.000
_cell.length_b   1.000
_cell.length_c   1.000
_cell.angle_alpha   90.00
_cell.angle_beta   90.00
_cell.angle_gamma   90.00
#
_symmetry.space_group_name_H-M   'P 1'
#
loop_
_entity.id
_entity.type
_entity.pdbx_description
1 polymer ?
#
loop_
_entity_poly.entity_id
_entity_poly.type
_entity_poly.pdbx_seq_one_letter_code
_entity_poly.pdbx_strand_id
1 'polypeptide(L)'
;DHRDLHYPLRRQRQMCIRDSLGEVSVSLPSLHADAFAGELGRRVATMRKTGVTLAPECGTERLRRVVNKDVSEESLLEAARILYKLGWRSLKLYFMIGLPTETEEDLVGILDLAGKVARAGGGRPQKVTVAISPFIPKPHTPFQWAGMNSLKKLANKVDFLKSRSNDRALVLKWHDPRTSVLEGVLARGDRRLAPAVERAYALGSRLDAWSELFDLDRWRIAWQEAGLDPFFYAERERAEGEIMPWDHIDCGVSKDFLLKEWSKSQAGEVTPDCRVAGCLGCGLPCAGAD
;
A
#
# COMPACT_ATOMS: atom_id res chain seq x y z
N ASP A 1 29.01 8.39 -0.79
CA ASP A 1 28.86 8.53 0.69
C ASP A 1 27.34 8.68 0.98
N HIS A 2 26.69 7.57 1.38
CA HIS A 2 25.24 7.54 1.65
C HIS A 2 24.79 8.38 2.84
N ARG A 3 25.70 8.95 3.61
CA ARG A 3 25.39 9.82 4.77
C ARG A 3 24.81 11.16 4.36
N ASP A 4 25.10 11.64 3.16
CA ASP A 4 24.67 12.97 2.71
C ASP A 4 23.24 12.99 2.14
N LEU A 5 22.69 11.85 1.71
CA LEU A 5 21.30 11.74 1.24
C LEU A 5 20.26 11.83 2.37
N HIS A 6 20.62 11.46 3.60
CA HIS A 6 19.74 11.57 4.75
C HIS A 6 19.77 12.97 5.42
N TYR A 7 20.76 13.78 5.12
CA TYR A 7 20.90 15.12 5.69
C TYR A 7 19.82 16.11 5.25
N PRO A 8 19.43 16.16 3.95
CA PRO A 8 18.31 16.99 3.50
C PRO A 8 16.96 16.56 4.11
N LEU A 9 16.69 15.26 4.23
CA LEU A 9 15.46 14.75 4.86
C LEU A 9 15.41 15.02 6.36
N ARG A 10 16.54 14.98 7.04
CA ARG A 10 16.67 15.37 8.45
C ARG A 10 16.46 16.87 8.65
N ARG A 11 17.01 17.70 7.77
CA ARG A 11 16.79 19.14 7.74
C ARG A 11 15.35 19.50 7.42
N GLN A 12 14.73 18.81 6.46
CA GLN A 12 13.32 18.99 6.10
C GLN A 12 12.40 18.62 7.26
N ARG A 13 12.68 17.54 7.99
CA ARG A 13 11.96 17.18 9.22
C ARG A 13 12.17 18.22 10.33
N GLN A 14 13.37 18.75 10.48
CA GLN A 14 13.66 19.79 11.48
C GLN A 14 13.04 21.15 11.09
N MET A 15 12.99 21.49 9.80
CA MET A 15 12.26 22.67 9.33
C MET A 15 10.75 22.52 9.60
N CYS A 16 10.13 21.40 9.26
CA CYS A 16 8.72 21.15 9.56
C CYS A 16 8.42 21.26 11.07
N ILE A 17 9.31 20.79 11.94
CA ILE A 17 9.16 20.89 13.39
C ILE A 17 9.36 22.35 13.86
N ARG A 18 10.22 23.11 13.23
CA ARG A 18 10.53 24.49 13.60
C ARG A 18 9.45 25.48 13.10
N ASP A 19 8.90 25.24 11.93
CA ASP A 19 7.81 26.06 11.37
C ASP A 19 6.46 25.79 12.05
N SER A 20 6.31 24.65 12.73
CA SER A 20 5.11 24.29 13.50
C SER A 20 4.99 24.99 14.85
N LEU A 21 5.96 25.80 15.26
CA LEU A 21 5.83 26.72 16.40
C LEU A 21 4.97 27.96 16.08
N GLY A 22 4.54 28.14 14.86
CA GLY A 22 3.58 29.14 14.42
C GLY A 22 2.41 28.46 13.71
N GLU A 23 1.24 28.97 13.70
CA GLU A 23 -0.08 28.53 13.21
C GLU A 23 -0.18 27.64 11.93
N VAL A 24 0.90 26.93 11.55
CA VAL A 24 1.01 26.09 10.35
C VAL A 24 0.51 24.69 10.65
N SER A 25 -0.35 24.16 9.77
CA SER A 25 -0.76 22.74 9.80
C SER A 25 0.36 21.87 9.25
N VAL A 26 0.82 20.88 9.99
CA VAL A 26 1.75 19.87 9.51
C VAL A 26 0.98 18.61 9.13
N SER A 27 1.05 18.22 7.85
CA SER A 27 0.57 16.91 7.40
C SER A 27 1.69 15.89 7.60
N LEU A 28 1.42 14.89 8.42
CA LEU A 28 2.35 13.78 8.62
C LEU A 28 2.03 12.68 7.60
N PRO A 29 3.04 12.13 6.90
CA PRO A 29 2.85 10.94 6.09
C PRO A 29 2.42 9.77 6.98
N SER A 30 2.02 8.64 6.37
CA SER A 30 1.66 7.41 7.10
C SER A 30 2.71 7.09 8.17
N LEU A 31 2.30 7.10 9.42
CA LEU A 31 3.16 6.80 10.56
C LEU A 31 2.90 5.38 11.05
N HIS A 32 3.94 4.73 11.52
CA HIS A 32 3.82 3.49 12.28
C HIS A 32 3.03 3.76 13.56
N ALA A 33 2.17 2.83 13.98
CA ALA A 33 1.31 3.00 15.15
C ALA A 33 2.10 3.39 16.40
N ASP A 34 3.29 2.80 16.59
CA ASP A 34 4.17 3.02 17.74
C ASP A 34 4.76 4.44 17.80
N ALA A 35 4.81 5.14 16.67
CA ALA A 35 5.38 6.50 16.61
C ALA A 35 4.59 7.52 17.44
N PHE A 36 3.31 7.24 17.74
CA PHE A 36 2.45 8.12 18.53
C PHE A 36 2.56 7.91 20.04
N ALA A 37 3.13 6.81 20.50
CA ALA A 37 3.27 6.51 21.93
C ALA A 37 4.28 7.40 22.67
N GLY A 38 5.11 8.17 21.93
CA GLY A 38 6.23 8.95 22.48
C GLY A 38 6.07 10.46 22.40
N GLU A 39 7.20 11.17 22.44
CA GLU A 39 7.30 12.62 22.37
C GLU A 39 6.68 13.21 21.08
N LEU A 40 6.75 12.47 19.96
CA LEU A 40 6.13 12.87 18.69
C LEU A 40 4.62 13.07 18.84
N GLY A 41 3.92 12.14 19.50
CA GLY A 41 2.48 12.25 19.75
C GLY A 41 2.12 13.51 20.55
N ARG A 42 2.91 13.82 21.57
CA ARG A 42 2.73 15.04 22.39
C ARG A 42 2.95 16.33 21.58
N ARG A 43 4.00 16.38 20.75
CA ARG A 43 4.28 17.54 19.89
C ARG A 43 3.22 17.74 18.81
N VAL A 44 2.76 16.66 18.19
CA VAL A 44 1.71 16.73 17.16
C VAL A 44 0.36 17.13 17.77
N ALA A 45 0.11 16.84 19.05
CA ALA A 45 -1.10 17.25 19.75
C ALA A 45 -1.26 18.77 19.87
N THR A 46 -0.16 19.53 19.93
CA THR A 46 -0.18 21.02 20.03
C THR A 46 -0.36 21.70 18.69
N MET A 47 -0.27 20.97 17.58
CA MET A 47 -0.41 21.50 16.22
C MET A 47 -1.87 21.52 15.79
N ARG A 48 -2.19 22.34 14.76
CA ARG A 48 -3.48 22.28 14.09
C ARG A 48 -3.70 20.88 13.52
N LYS A 49 -4.78 20.21 13.96
CA LYS A 49 -5.07 18.83 13.63
C LYS A 49 -5.38 18.67 12.14
N THR A 50 -4.56 17.88 11.47
CA THR A 50 -4.76 17.39 10.11
C THR A 50 -5.28 15.95 10.14
N GLY A 51 -5.63 15.37 9.00
CA GLY A 51 -5.97 13.96 8.92
C GLY A 51 -4.76 13.07 9.28
N VAL A 52 -4.99 12.08 10.13
CA VAL A 52 -3.98 11.04 10.41
C VAL A 52 -4.34 9.78 9.63
N THR A 53 -3.32 9.20 9.02
CA THR A 53 -3.45 7.95 8.25
C THR A 53 -2.64 6.86 8.93
N LEU A 54 -3.27 5.72 9.16
CA LEU A 54 -2.63 4.48 9.58
C LEU A 54 -2.76 3.46 8.45
N ALA A 55 -1.76 2.62 8.26
CA ALA A 55 -1.71 1.65 7.15
C ALA A 55 -1.59 0.22 7.69
N PRO A 56 -2.69 -0.40 8.15
CA PRO A 56 -2.69 -1.82 8.51
C PRO A 56 -2.51 -2.74 7.31
N GLU A 57 -2.75 -2.28 6.10
CA GLU A 57 -2.67 -2.96 4.80
C GLU A 57 -3.71 -4.08 4.63
N CYS A 58 -4.00 -4.88 5.65
CA CYS A 58 -4.89 -6.04 5.60
C CYS A 58 -5.86 -6.06 6.77
N GLY A 59 -7.04 -6.67 6.57
CA GLY A 59 -8.09 -6.78 7.58
C GLY A 59 -7.74 -7.71 8.73
N THR A 60 -6.98 -8.78 8.46
CA THR A 60 -6.64 -9.81 9.44
C THR A 60 -5.14 -9.86 9.71
N GLU A 61 -4.76 -10.37 10.90
CA GLU A 61 -3.35 -10.61 11.22
C GLU A 61 -2.73 -11.69 10.33
N ARG A 62 -3.51 -12.72 9.98
CA ARG A 62 -3.09 -13.74 9.04
C ARG A 62 -2.58 -13.12 7.74
N LEU A 63 -3.38 -12.25 7.13
CA LEU A 63 -3.01 -11.65 5.85
C LEU A 63 -1.91 -10.57 6.01
N ARG A 64 -1.84 -9.89 7.18
CA ARG A 64 -0.69 -9.00 7.49
C ARG A 64 0.63 -9.77 7.53
N ARG A 65 0.63 -11.00 8.05
CA ARG A 65 1.83 -11.86 8.01
C ARG A 65 2.25 -12.22 6.60
N VAL A 66 1.30 -12.50 5.69
CA VAL A 66 1.58 -12.76 4.28
C VAL A 66 2.33 -11.60 3.61
N VAL A 67 1.98 -10.36 3.93
CA VAL A 67 2.66 -9.17 3.38
C VAL A 67 3.81 -8.66 4.26
N ASN A 68 4.20 -9.46 5.25
CA ASN A 68 5.25 -9.14 6.22
C ASN A 68 5.05 -7.76 6.89
N LYS A 69 3.79 -7.44 7.24
CA LYS A 69 3.43 -6.21 7.94
C LYS A 69 3.35 -6.46 9.43
N ASP A 70 4.38 -6.05 10.14
CA ASP A 70 4.46 -6.18 11.59
C ASP A 70 3.61 -5.09 12.29
N VAL A 71 2.30 -5.25 12.23
CA VAL A 71 1.33 -4.40 12.93
C VAL A 71 0.25 -5.29 13.52
N SER A 72 0.23 -5.40 14.85
CA SER A 72 -0.83 -6.13 15.56
C SER A 72 -2.13 -5.32 15.62
N GLU A 73 -3.25 -5.99 15.79
CA GLU A 73 -4.53 -5.30 16.01
C GLU A 73 -4.45 -4.43 17.27
N GLU A 74 -3.84 -4.94 18.35
CA GLU A 74 -3.73 -4.20 19.61
C GLU A 74 -2.92 -2.92 19.47
N SER A 75 -1.76 -2.95 18.78
CA SER A 75 -0.94 -1.75 18.54
C SER A 75 -1.71 -0.70 17.72
N LEU A 76 -2.52 -1.12 16.75
CA LEU A 76 -3.36 -0.23 15.96
C LEU A 76 -4.47 0.41 16.82
N LEU A 77 -5.12 -0.37 17.67
CA LEU A 77 -6.17 0.11 18.56
C LEU A 77 -5.61 1.07 19.63
N GLU A 78 -4.42 0.77 20.15
CA GLU A 78 -3.76 1.67 21.11
C GLU A 78 -3.37 3.01 20.46
N ALA A 79 -2.83 2.98 19.23
CA ALA A 79 -2.56 4.19 18.47
C ALA A 79 -3.85 5.02 18.26
N ALA A 80 -4.96 4.36 17.94
CA ALA A 80 -6.25 5.03 17.77
C ALA A 80 -6.73 5.65 19.09
N ARG A 81 -6.61 4.94 20.24
CA ARG A 81 -6.96 5.45 21.58
C ARG A 81 -6.17 6.72 21.91
N ILE A 82 -4.85 6.69 21.66
CA ILE A 82 -3.97 7.85 21.89
C ILE A 82 -4.40 9.03 21.02
N LEU A 83 -4.62 8.82 19.72
CA LEU A 83 -5.03 9.85 18.78
C LEU A 83 -6.37 10.49 19.19
N TYR A 84 -7.36 9.69 19.59
CA TYR A 84 -8.65 10.19 20.05
C TYR A 84 -8.54 10.95 21.37
N LYS A 85 -7.73 10.49 22.34
CA LYS A 85 -7.42 11.23 23.57
C LYS A 85 -6.77 12.58 23.29
N LEU A 86 -5.90 12.63 22.27
CA LEU A 86 -5.27 13.87 21.81
C LEU A 86 -6.23 14.75 20.99
N GLY A 87 -7.47 14.31 20.78
CA GLY A 87 -8.59 15.08 20.21
C GLY A 87 -8.76 14.98 18.71
N TRP A 88 -8.16 13.99 18.03
CA TRP A 88 -8.57 13.66 16.67
C TRP A 88 -9.99 13.14 16.64
N ARG A 89 -10.74 13.49 15.58
CA ARG A 89 -12.16 13.10 15.42
C ARG A 89 -12.38 12.20 14.21
N SER A 90 -11.36 12.04 13.39
CA SER A 90 -11.40 11.12 12.27
C SER A 90 -10.02 10.55 11.98
N LEU A 91 -9.98 9.28 11.60
CA LEU A 91 -8.78 8.58 11.16
C LEU A 91 -9.01 8.03 9.75
N LYS A 92 -7.92 7.84 9.01
CA LYS A 92 -7.93 7.16 7.73
C LYS A 92 -7.13 5.88 7.84
N LEU A 93 -7.71 4.76 7.41
CA LEU A 93 -7.03 3.48 7.35
C LEU A 93 -6.83 3.09 5.89
N TYR A 94 -5.60 2.67 5.54
CA TYR A 94 -5.30 2.12 4.22
C TYR A 94 -5.33 0.60 4.24
N PHE A 95 -6.02 0.02 3.25
CA PHE A 95 -6.11 -1.41 3.03
C PHE A 95 -5.85 -1.74 1.57
N MET A 96 -5.32 -2.93 1.33
CA MET A 96 -5.22 -3.55 0.02
C MET A 96 -6.25 -4.67 -0.10
N ILE A 97 -6.76 -4.89 -1.32
CA ILE A 97 -7.59 -6.04 -1.69
C ILE A 97 -7.00 -6.75 -2.91
N GLY A 98 -7.22 -8.04 -3.02
CA GLY A 98 -6.67 -8.84 -4.11
C GLY A 98 -5.26 -9.35 -3.85
N LEU A 99 -4.84 -9.38 -2.60
CA LEU A 99 -3.57 -9.95 -2.18
C LEU A 99 -3.52 -11.47 -2.42
N PRO A 100 -2.32 -12.06 -2.63
CA PRO A 100 -2.16 -13.51 -2.60
C PRO A 100 -2.73 -14.10 -1.30
N THR A 101 -3.36 -15.27 -1.40
CA THR A 101 -4.01 -16.01 -0.30
C THR A 101 -5.18 -15.29 0.40
N GLU A 102 -5.64 -14.13 -0.09
CA GLU A 102 -6.77 -13.38 0.48
C GLU A 102 -8.07 -14.19 0.41
N THR A 103 -8.80 -14.24 1.51
CA THR A 103 -10.12 -14.89 1.67
C THR A 103 -11.23 -13.86 1.91
N GLU A 104 -12.49 -14.31 1.94
CA GLU A 104 -13.62 -13.43 2.29
C GLU A 104 -13.55 -12.97 3.74
N GLU A 105 -13.01 -13.79 4.65
CA GLU A 105 -12.81 -13.43 6.05
C GLU A 105 -11.82 -12.26 6.19
N ASP A 106 -10.80 -12.19 5.32
CA ASP A 106 -9.87 -11.07 5.31
C ASP A 106 -10.55 -9.77 4.87
N LEU A 107 -11.47 -9.85 3.91
CA LEU A 107 -12.26 -8.69 3.48
C LEU A 107 -13.23 -8.23 4.59
N VAL A 108 -13.93 -9.15 5.24
CA VAL A 108 -14.78 -8.84 6.40
C VAL A 108 -13.93 -8.20 7.51
N GLY A 109 -12.75 -8.75 7.76
CA GLY A 109 -11.79 -8.23 8.73
C GLY A 109 -11.41 -6.76 8.51
N ILE A 110 -11.47 -6.24 7.28
CA ILE A 110 -11.28 -4.81 7.00
C ILE A 110 -12.35 -3.97 7.72
N LEU A 111 -13.61 -4.36 7.59
CA LEU A 111 -14.73 -3.64 8.19
C LEU A 111 -14.73 -3.78 9.72
N ASP A 112 -14.44 -4.97 10.21
CA ASP A 112 -14.38 -5.27 11.64
C ASP A 112 -13.27 -4.47 12.32
N LEU A 113 -12.07 -4.47 11.75
CA LEU A 113 -10.93 -3.72 12.27
C LEU A 113 -11.21 -2.21 12.26
N ALA A 114 -11.77 -1.69 11.15
CA ALA A 114 -12.14 -0.29 11.06
C ALA A 114 -13.23 0.09 12.08
N GLY A 115 -14.20 -0.79 12.32
CA GLY A 115 -15.23 -0.63 13.33
C GLY A 115 -14.67 -0.61 14.77
N LYS A 116 -13.71 -1.49 15.07
CA LYS A 116 -12.98 -1.49 16.35
C LYS A 116 -12.20 -0.18 16.52
N VAL A 117 -11.49 0.28 15.50
CA VAL A 117 -10.77 1.57 15.51
C VAL A 117 -11.74 2.72 15.75
N ALA A 118 -12.91 2.76 15.09
CA ALA A 118 -13.89 3.81 15.28
C ALA A 118 -14.38 3.91 16.75
N ARG A 119 -14.40 2.80 17.47
CA ARG A 119 -14.86 2.70 18.88
C ARG A 119 -13.73 2.77 19.91
N ALA A 120 -12.46 2.74 19.48
CA ALA A 120 -11.30 2.64 20.37
C ALA A 120 -11.19 3.81 21.37
N GLY A 121 -11.77 4.98 21.07
CA GLY A 121 -11.72 6.15 21.94
C GLY A 121 -12.63 6.11 23.18
N GLY A 122 -13.50 5.11 23.29
CA GLY A 122 -14.54 5.06 24.31
C GLY A 122 -15.63 6.12 24.07
N GLY A 123 -16.88 5.80 24.30
CA GLY A 123 -18.02 6.70 24.05
C GLY A 123 -18.52 6.63 22.60
N ARG A 124 -18.90 7.79 22.01
CA ARG A 124 -19.46 7.83 20.66
C ARG A 124 -18.40 7.43 19.60
N PRO A 125 -18.73 6.52 18.67
CA PRO A 125 -17.82 6.15 17.60
C PRO A 125 -17.33 7.36 16.79
N GLN A 126 -16.03 7.38 16.49
CA GLN A 126 -15.39 8.41 15.68
C GLN A 126 -15.43 8.01 14.21
N LYS A 127 -15.35 8.99 13.30
CA LYS A 127 -15.32 8.70 11.85
C LYS A 127 -14.03 8.04 11.44
N VAL A 128 -14.14 6.94 10.68
CA VAL A 128 -13.01 6.24 10.06
C VAL A 128 -13.22 6.17 8.55
N THR A 129 -12.28 6.73 7.80
CA THR A 129 -12.23 6.54 6.35
C THR A 129 -11.45 5.26 6.04
N VAL A 130 -12.12 4.29 5.47
CA VAL A 130 -11.53 3.03 4.97
C VAL A 130 -11.14 3.25 3.51
N ALA A 131 -9.86 3.46 3.27
CA ALA A 131 -9.32 3.67 1.92
C ALA A 131 -8.78 2.34 1.38
N ILE A 132 -9.35 1.86 0.29
CA ILE A 132 -9.09 0.56 -0.29
C ILE A 132 -8.41 0.73 -1.64
N SER A 133 -7.28 0.04 -1.82
CA SER A 133 -6.56 0.01 -3.10
C SER A 133 -6.40 -1.43 -3.57
N PRO A 134 -6.59 -1.73 -4.87
CA PRO A 134 -6.20 -3.01 -5.43
C PRO A 134 -4.71 -3.27 -5.26
N PHE A 135 -4.38 -4.51 -4.92
CA PHE A 135 -3.00 -4.97 -4.91
C PHE A 135 -2.44 -5.05 -6.34
N ILE A 136 -1.29 -4.46 -6.56
CA ILE A 136 -0.56 -4.51 -7.82
C ILE A 136 0.84 -5.05 -7.55
N PRO A 137 1.19 -6.24 -8.08
CA PRO A 137 2.54 -6.79 -7.93
C PRO A 137 3.56 -5.83 -8.53
N LYS A 138 4.60 -5.51 -7.78
CA LYS A 138 5.65 -4.59 -8.24
C LYS A 138 6.96 -5.31 -8.52
N PRO A 139 7.75 -4.84 -9.51
CA PRO A 139 9.13 -5.29 -9.73
C PRO A 139 9.98 -5.21 -8.47
N HIS A 140 10.98 -6.06 -8.37
CA HIS A 140 11.94 -6.10 -7.26
C HIS A 140 11.32 -6.22 -5.87
N THR A 141 10.14 -6.86 -5.80
CA THR A 141 9.49 -7.23 -4.53
C THR A 141 9.26 -8.73 -4.47
N PRO A 142 9.05 -9.32 -3.28
CA PRO A 142 8.69 -10.74 -3.18
C PRO A 142 7.46 -11.10 -4.01
N PHE A 143 6.55 -10.16 -4.23
CA PHE A 143 5.31 -10.39 -4.97
C PHE A 143 5.44 -10.21 -6.49
N GLN A 144 6.62 -10.01 -7.04
CA GLN A 144 6.81 -9.84 -8.49
C GLN A 144 6.36 -11.06 -9.31
N TRP A 145 6.27 -12.25 -8.69
CA TRP A 145 5.75 -13.47 -9.32
C TRP A 145 4.24 -13.61 -9.24
N ALA A 146 3.59 -12.92 -8.28
CA ALA A 146 2.15 -12.99 -8.11
C ALA A 146 1.39 -12.43 -9.32
N GLY A 147 0.22 -12.98 -9.60
CA GLY A 147 -0.76 -12.40 -10.51
C GLY A 147 -1.62 -11.34 -9.82
N MET A 148 -2.00 -10.32 -10.54
CA MET A 148 -3.01 -9.36 -10.09
C MET A 148 -4.41 -9.94 -10.23
N ASN A 149 -5.34 -9.61 -9.36
CA ASN A 149 -6.74 -9.96 -9.58
C ASN A 149 -7.31 -9.25 -10.80
N SER A 150 -8.15 -9.96 -11.57
CA SER A 150 -8.84 -9.37 -12.73
C SER A 150 -9.77 -8.22 -12.32
N LEU A 151 -10.07 -7.33 -13.27
CA LEU A 151 -11.02 -6.24 -13.07
C LEU A 151 -12.32 -6.72 -12.45
N LYS A 152 -12.88 -7.84 -12.97
CA LYS A 152 -14.12 -8.44 -12.45
C LYS A 152 -13.99 -8.89 -11.00
N LYS A 153 -12.88 -9.56 -10.64
CA LYS A 153 -12.65 -9.99 -9.26
C LYS A 153 -12.52 -8.80 -8.32
N LEU A 154 -11.79 -7.75 -8.73
CA LEU A 154 -11.64 -6.54 -7.93
C LEU A 154 -12.95 -5.79 -7.73
N ALA A 155 -13.75 -5.63 -8.79
CA ALA A 155 -15.08 -5.02 -8.71
C ALA A 155 -15.99 -5.78 -7.74
N ASN A 156 -16.03 -7.12 -7.84
CA ASN A 156 -16.82 -7.97 -6.95
C ASN A 156 -16.37 -7.79 -5.46
N LYS A 157 -15.08 -7.67 -5.19
CA LYS A 157 -14.58 -7.44 -3.82
C LYS A 157 -14.99 -6.07 -3.28
N VAL A 158 -14.94 -5.04 -4.12
CA VAL A 158 -15.43 -3.70 -3.74
C VAL A 158 -16.93 -3.73 -3.44
N ASP A 159 -17.74 -4.38 -4.29
CA ASP A 159 -19.18 -4.47 -4.07
C ASP A 159 -19.54 -5.35 -2.86
N PHE A 160 -18.76 -6.41 -2.60
CA PHE A 160 -18.88 -7.19 -1.37
C PHE A 160 -18.66 -6.32 -0.13
N LEU A 161 -17.61 -5.50 -0.09
CA LEU A 161 -17.34 -4.60 1.03
C LEU A 161 -18.43 -3.54 1.19
N LYS A 162 -18.93 -2.96 0.09
CA LYS A 162 -20.04 -2.00 0.13
C LYS A 162 -21.30 -2.61 0.71
N SER A 163 -21.67 -3.81 0.26
CA SER A 163 -22.90 -4.48 0.70
C SER A 163 -22.90 -4.82 2.20
N ARG A 164 -21.72 -4.99 2.79
CA ARG A 164 -21.56 -5.32 4.22
C ARG A 164 -21.26 -4.11 5.11
N SER A 165 -21.00 -2.95 4.53
CA SER A 165 -20.67 -1.73 5.28
C SER A 165 -21.94 -1.03 5.78
N ASN A 166 -22.42 -1.48 6.93
CA ASN A 166 -23.63 -0.92 7.57
C ASN A 166 -23.31 0.05 8.74
N ASP A 167 -22.03 0.21 9.09
CA ASP A 167 -21.61 1.08 10.19
C ASP A 167 -21.52 2.54 9.72
N ARG A 168 -22.35 3.42 10.29
CA ARG A 168 -22.38 4.85 9.98
C ARG A 168 -21.10 5.61 10.34
N ALA A 169 -20.23 5.02 11.16
CA ALA A 169 -18.94 5.58 11.50
C ALA A 169 -17.89 5.36 10.38
N LEU A 170 -18.14 4.40 9.48
CA LEU A 170 -17.22 4.05 8.40
C LEU A 170 -17.58 4.78 7.10
N VAL A 171 -16.57 5.30 6.44
CA VAL A 171 -16.68 5.91 5.11
C VAL A 171 -15.76 5.14 4.17
N LEU A 172 -16.32 4.30 3.29
CA LEU A 172 -15.54 3.56 2.30
C LEU A 172 -15.14 4.47 1.15
N LYS A 173 -13.84 4.43 0.80
CA LYS A 173 -13.28 5.02 -0.41
C LYS A 173 -12.39 3.97 -1.07
N TRP A 174 -12.46 3.84 -2.37
CA TRP A 174 -11.65 2.87 -3.10
C TRP A 174 -11.02 3.50 -4.33
N HIS A 175 -9.87 2.98 -4.69
CA HIS A 175 -9.22 3.29 -5.95
C HIS A 175 -9.98 2.58 -7.08
N ASP A 176 -10.17 3.25 -8.20
CA ASP A 176 -10.88 2.66 -9.35
C ASP A 176 -10.12 1.42 -9.84
N PRO A 177 -10.73 0.22 -9.82
CA PRO A 177 -10.08 -0.99 -10.31
C PRO A 177 -9.62 -0.91 -11.78
N ARG A 178 -10.26 -0.06 -12.58
CA ARG A 178 -9.91 0.14 -14.00
C ARG A 178 -8.53 0.80 -14.15
N THR A 179 -8.26 1.85 -13.36
CA THR A 179 -6.93 2.49 -13.35
C THR A 179 -5.87 1.56 -12.79
N SER A 180 -6.23 0.73 -11.81
CA SER A 180 -5.31 -0.26 -11.23
C SER A 180 -4.92 -1.35 -12.22
N VAL A 181 -5.83 -1.77 -13.12
CA VAL A 181 -5.50 -2.71 -14.20
C VAL A 181 -4.47 -2.08 -15.17
N LEU A 182 -4.69 -0.83 -15.59
CA LEU A 182 -3.72 -0.12 -16.42
C LEU A 182 -2.36 -0.02 -15.73
N GLU A 183 -2.36 0.37 -14.46
CA GLU A 183 -1.12 0.45 -13.66
C GLU A 183 -0.42 -0.91 -13.58
N GLY A 184 -1.17 -2.01 -13.38
CA GLY A 184 -0.61 -3.36 -13.36
C GLY A 184 0.04 -3.77 -14.68
N VAL A 185 -0.60 -3.44 -15.81
CA VAL A 185 -0.03 -3.70 -17.15
C VAL A 185 1.26 -2.90 -17.34
N LEU A 186 1.25 -1.62 -17.05
CA LEU A 186 2.42 -0.75 -17.25
C LEU A 186 3.56 -1.11 -16.28
N ALA A 187 3.26 -1.37 -15.01
CA ALA A 187 4.27 -1.70 -13.99
C ALA A 187 4.97 -3.04 -14.24
N ARG A 188 4.31 -3.98 -14.92
CA ARG A 188 4.82 -5.33 -15.17
C ARG A 188 5.17 -5.57 -16.65
N GLY A 189 5.01 -4.53 -17.47
CA GLY A 189 5.20 -4.58 -18.91
C GLY A 189 6.65 -4.53 -19.35
N ASP A 190 6.80 -4.60 -20.64
CA ASP A 190 8.09 -4.48 -21.33
C ASP A 190 7.96 -3.55 -22.54
N ARG A 191 9.04 -3.44 -23.35
CA ARG A 191 9.08 -2.55 -24.52
C ARG A 191 7.98 -2.78 -25.54
N ARG A 192 7.34 -3.95 -25.57
CA ARG A 192 6.23 -4.27 -26.48
C ARG A 192 4.99 -3.42 -26.18
N LEU A 193 4.90 -2.80 -25.01
CA LEU A 193 3.81 -1.88 -24.68
C LEU A 193 3.93 -0.52 -25.38
N ALA A 194 5.10 -0.15 -25.91
CA ALA A 194 5.31 1.18 -26.50
C ALA A 194 4.29 1.52 -27.62
N PRO A 195 4.01 0.64 -28.61
CA PRO A 195 2.98 0.95 -29.62
C PRO A 195 1.60 1.17 -29.04
N ALA A 196 1.23 0.46 -27.98
CA ALA A 196 -0.06 0.67 -27.30
C ALA A 196 -0.11 2.01 -26.57
N VAL A 197 0.99 2.45 -25.95
CA VAL A 197 1.08 3.77 -25.31
C VAL A 197 0.93 4.89 -26.36
N GLU A 198 1.64 4.79 -27.48
CA GLU A 198 1.53 5.73 -28.61
C GLU A 198 0.10 5.78 -29.15
N ARG A 199 -0.52 4.61 -29.30
CA ARG A 199 -1.89 4.51 -29.80
C ARG A 199 -2.92 5.06 -28.83
N ALA A 200 -2.81 4.75 -27.54
CA ALA A 200 -3.67 5.36 -26.51
C ALA A 200 -3.56 6.87 -26.51
N TYR A 201 -2.33 7.41 -26.65
CA TYR A 201 -2.09 8.84 -26.78
C TYR A 201 -2.78 9.42 -28.01
N ALA A 202 -2.69 8.76 -29.19
CA ALA A 202 -3.36 9.17 -30.42
C ALA A 202 -4.90 9.15 -30.30
N LEU A 203 -5.45 8.21 -29.49
CA LEU A 203 -6.88 8.13 -29.17
C LEU A 203 -7.34 9.17 -28.14
N GLY A 204 -6.43 10.00 -27.63
CA GLY A 204 -6.74 11.10 -26.73
C GLY A 204 -6.53 10.80 -25.24
N SER A 205 -5.89 9.68 -24.88
CA SER A 205 -5.46 9.47 -23.49
C SER A 205 -4.45 10.52 -23.07
N ARG A 206 -4.80 11.28 -22.04
CA ARG A 206 -4.02 12.35 -21.44
C ARG A 206 -4.32 12.41 -19.96
N LEU A 207 -3.30 12.52 -19.12
CA LEU A 207 -3.48 12.70 -17.67
C LEU A 207 -4.34 11.60 -17.04
N ASP A 208 -4.13 10.33 -17.42
CA ASP A 208 -4.92 9.17 -16.98
C ASP A 208 -4.87 8.90 -15.45
N ALA A 209 -4.02 9.62 -14.72
CA ALA A 209 -4.06 9.63 -13.25
C ALA A 209 -5.27 10.40 -12.68
N TRP A 210 -5.95 11.21 -13.49
CA TRP A 210 -7.15 11.95 -13.09
C TRP A 210 -8.38 11.15 -13.50
N SER A 211 -9.19 10.74 -12.51
CA SER A 211 -10.33 9.85 -12.71
C SER A 211 -11.35 10.36 -13.73
N GLU A 212 -11.51 11.68 -13.84
CA GLU A 212 -12.42 12.33 -14.78
C GLU A 212 -11.91 12.33 -16.23
N LEU A 213 -10.61 12.11 -16.43
CA LEU A 213 -9.97 12.08 -17.75
C LEU A 213 -9.64 10.66 -18.21
N PHE A 214 -9.65 9.71 -17.25
CA PHE A 214 -9.30 8.33 -17.51
C PHE A 214 -10.38 7.59 -18.28
N ASP A 215 -9.98 6.96 -19.37
CA ASP A 215 -10.86 6.13 -20.21
C ASP A 215 -10.17 4.81 -20.57
N LEU A 216 -10.63 3.72 -19.94
CA LEU A 216 -10.05 2.39 -20.16
C LEU A 216 -10.32 1.87 -21.58
N ASP A 217 -11.38 2.32 -22.25
CA ASP A 217 -11.73 1.79 -23.58
C ASP A 217 -10.73 2.25 -24.64
N ARG A 218 -10.13 3.45 -24.47
CA ARG A 218 -9.01 3.89 -25.33
C ARG A 218 -7.81 2.94 -25.20
N TRP A 219 -7.51 2.50 -23.99
CA TRP A 219 -6.44 1.54 -23.72
C TRP A 219 -6.77 0.14 -24.26
N ARG A 220 -8.04 -0.30 -24.17
CA ARG A 220 -8.49 -1.57 -24.74
C ARG A 220 -8.31 -1.61 -26.25
N ILE A 221 -8.70 -0.54 -26.95
CA ILE A 221 -8.48 -0.38 -28.38
C ILE A 221 -6.98 -0.41 -28.69
N ALA A 222 -6.20 0.35 -27.96
CA ALA A 222 -4.75 0.41 -28.15
C ALA A 222 -4.06 -0.95 -27.95
N TRP A 223 -4.43 -1.72 -26.93
CA TRP A 223 -3.91 -3.07 -26.71
C TRP A 223 -4.33 -4.02 -27.84
N GLN A 224 -5.59 -3.97 -28.25
CA GLN A 224 -6.10 -4.81 -29.33
C GLN A 224 -5.36 -4.54 -30.64
N GLU A 225 -5.19 -3.29 -31.03
CA GLU A 225 -4.50 -2.90 -32.26
C GLU A 225 -3.00 -3.21 -32.22
N ALA A 226 -2.37 -3.15 -31.05
CA ALA A 226 -1.00 -3.57 -30.84
C ALA A 226 -0.80 -5.10 -30.70
N GLY A 227 -1.88 -5.90 -30.75
CA GLY A 227 -1.84 -7.35 -30.57
C GLY A 227 -1.42 -7.78 -29.17
N LEU A 228 -1.72 -6.99 -28.15
CA LEU A 228 -1.31 -7.22 -26.77
C LEU A 228 -2.48 -7.72 -25.92
N ASP A 229 -2.18 -8.67 -25.04
CA ASP A 229 -3.10 -9.18 -24.04
C ASP A 229 -2.73 -8.59 -22.66
N PRO A 230 -3.56 -7.71 -22.08
CA PRO A 230 -3.31 -7.16 -20.74
C PRO A 230 -3.25 -8.24 -19.63
N PHE A 231 -3.97 -9.37 -19.81
CA PHE A 231 -3.90 -10.50 -18.88
C PHE A 231 -2.46 -11.06 -18.78
N PHE A 232 -1.77 -11.17 -19.91
CA PHE A 232 -0.38 -11.67 -19.95
C PHE A 232 0.53 -10.83 -19.04
N TYR A 233 0.33 -9.53 -18.98
CA TYR A 233 1.18 -8.64 -18.19
C TYR A 233 0.76 -8.57 -16.72
N ALA A 234 -0.53 -8.32 -16.46
CA ALA A 234 -1.01 -8.00 -15.11
C ALA A 234 -1.48 -9.22 -14.32
N GLU A 235 -2.30 -10.09 -14.92
CA GLU A 235 -3.09 -11.05 -14.16
C GLU A 235 -2.43 -12.42 -14.00
N ARG A 236 -1.56 -12.84 -14.94
CA ARG A 236 -0.92 -14.14 -14.82
C ARG A 236 0.14 -14.17 -13.72
N GLU A 237 0.25 -15.28 -13.04
CA GLU A 237 1.41 -15.59 -12.24
C GLU A 237 2.62 -15.87 -13.14
N ARG A 238 3.80 -15.49 -12.67
CA ARG A 238 5.06 -15.71 -13.37
C ARG A 238 5.81 -16.87 -12.73
N ALA A 239 6.45 -17.69 -13.55
CA ALA A 239 7.27 -18.78 -13.03
C ALA A 239 8.52 -18.22 -12.34
N GLU A 240 9.01 -18.90 -11.31
CA GLU A 240 10.21 -18.50 -10.54
C GLU A 240 11.46 -18.34 -11.41
N GLY A 241 11.62 -19.23 -12.41
CA GLY A 241 12.74 -19.19 -13.37
C GLY A 241 12.51 -18.26 -14.57
N GLU A 242 11.39 -17.54 -14.63
CA GLU A 242 11.11 -16.61 -15.74
C GLU A 242 12.05 -15.41 -15.69
N ILE A 243 12.56 -15.02 -16.87
CA ILE A 243 13.31 -13.77 -17.02
C ILE A 243 12.32 -12.62 -17.02
N MET A 244 12.44 -11.74 -16.03
CA MET A 244 11.57 -10.60 -15.88
C MET A 244 12.03 -9.41 -16.71
N PRO A 245 11.13 -8.54 -17.19
CA PRO A 245 11.51 -7.34 -17.95
C PRO A 245 12.51 -6.43 -17.24
N TRP A 246 12.56 -6.49 -15.92
CA TRP A 246 13.41 -5.66 -15.04
C TRP A 246 14.64 -6.38 -14.49
N ASP A 247 14.89 -7.67 -14.82
CA ASP A 247 16.03 -8.43 -14.29
C ASP A 247 17.40 -7.84 -14.68
N HIS A 248 17.45 -6.96 -15.68
CA HIS A 248 18.65 -6.22 -16.08
C HIS A 248 18.97 -5.00 -15.20
N ILE A 249 18.09 -4.66 -14.25
CA ILE A 249 18.25 -3.53 -13.32
C ILE A 249 18.66 -4.10 -11.97
N ASP A 250 19.86 -3.76 -11.51
CA ASP A 250 20.31 -4.12 -10.18
C ASP A 250 19.79 -3.10 -9.15
N CYS A 251 18.90 -3.53 -8.25
CA CYS A 251 18.42 -2.74 -7.13
C CYS A 251 19.16 -3.05 -5.81
N GLY A 252 20.19 -3.89 -5.85
CA GLY A 252 20.98 -4.33 -4.70
C GLY A 252 20.34 -5.47 -3.90
N VAL A 253 19.06 -5.78 -4.10
CA VAL A 253 18.40 -6.92 -3.45
C VAL A 253 18.45 -8.14 -4.36
N SER A 254 18.99 -9.25 -3.88
CA SER A 254 19.14 -10.45 -4.69
C SER A 254 17.80 -11.10 -5.04
N LYS A 255 17.68 -11.66 -6.25
CA LYS A 255 16.49 -12.38 -6.71
C LYS A 255 16.21 -13.61 -5.82
N ASP A 256 17.26 -14.29 -5.36
CA ASP A 256 17.14 -15.46 -4.47
C ASP A 256 16.54 -15.07 -3.09
N PHE A 257 16.90 -13.91 -2.57
CA PHE A 257 16.27 -13.41 -1.35
C PHE A 257 14.78 -13.12 -1.56
N LEU A 258 14.44 -12.42 -2.67
CA LEU A 258 13.04 -12.13 -2.99
C LEU A 258 12.23 -13.41 -3.17
N LEU A 259 12.81 -14.46 -3.75
CA LEU A 259 12.17 -15.75 -3.95
C LEU A 259 11.92 -16.48 -2.62
N LYS A 260 12.89 -16.45 -1.71
CA LYS A 260 12.71 -16.97 -0.34
C LYS A 260 11.58 -16.24 0.40
N GLU A 261 11.55 -14.92 0.29
CA GLU A 261 10.49 -14.11 0.90
C GLU A 261 9.12 -14.38 0.24
N TRP A 262 9.07 -14.63 -1.05
CA TRP A 262 7.86 -15.08 -1.75
C TRP A 262 7.35 -16.41 -1.18
N SER A 263 8.23 -17.40 -1.05
CA SER A 263 7.86 -18.70 -0.46
C SER A 263 7.35 -18.58 0.97
N LYS A 264 8.01 -17.77 1.82
CA LYS A 264 7.56 -17.47 3.18
C LYS A 264 6.19 -16.80 3.20
N SER A 265 5.95 -15.85 2.29
CA SER A 265 4.66 -15.16 2.22
C SER A 265 3.51 -16.14 1.95
N GLN A 266 3.73 -17.13 1.06
CA GLN A 266 2.72 -18.17 0.79
C GLN A 266 2.46 -19.06 2.02
N ALA A 267 3.45 -19.27 2.86
CA ALA A 267 3.33 -20.02 4.12
C ALA A 267 2.81 -19.16 5.29
N GLY A 268 2.67 -17.84 5.11
CA GLY A 268 2.32 -16.91 6.19
C GLY A 268 3.42 -16.76 7.25
N GLU A 269 4.66 -17.04 6.86
CA GLU A 269 5.85 -16.86 7.70
C GLU A 269 6.32 -15.41 7.66
N VAL A 270 6.79 -14.91 8.81
CA VAL A 270 7.24 -13.53 8.98
C VAL A 270 8.76 -13.46 8.95
N THR A 271 9.29 -12.49 8.25
CA THR A 271 10.73 -12.16 8.29
C THR A 271 10.92 -10.96 9.23
N PRO A 272 11.77 -11.10 10.27
CA PRO A 272 11.98 -10.03 11.23
C PRO A 272 12.73 -8.85 10.62
N ASP A 273 12.67 -7.69 11.27
CA ASP A 273 13.43 -6.50 10.87
C ASP A 273 14.94 -6.76 11.05
N CYS A 274 15.71 -6.65 9.97
CA CYS A 274 17.16 -6.90 9.99
C CYS A 274 17.93 -5.91 10.89
N ARG A 275 17.35 -4.76 11.22
CA ARG A 275 17.95 -3.80 12.16
C ARG A 275 17.96 -4.32 13.61
N VAL A 276 17.10 -5.29 13.91
CA VAL A 276 16.96 -5.92 15.23
C VAL A 276 17.49 -7.35 15.23
N ALA A 277 17.16 -8.12 14.19
CA ALA A 277 17.48 -9.55 14.11
C ALA A 277 18.86 -9.83 13.47
N GLY A 278 19.55 -8.80 12.96
CA GLY A 278 20.80 -8.96 12.23
C GLY A 278 20.60 -9.21 10.72
N CYS A 279 21.71 -9.37 10.01
CA CYS A 279 21.70 -9.50 8.54
C CYS A 279 20.92 -10.73 8.06
N LEU A 280 19.99 -10.52 7.14
CA LEU A 280 19.13 -11.57 6.55
C LEU A 280 19.63 -12.03 5.16
N GLY A 281 20.77 -11.53 4.70
CA GLY A 281 21.38 -11.94 3.42
C GLY A 281 20.62 -11.44 2.20
N CYS A 282 20.02 -10.26 2.25
CA CYS A 282 19.26 -9.70 1.12
C CYS A 282 20.13 -9.24 -0.07
N GLY A 283 21.46 -9.09 0.10
CA GLY A 283 22.39 -8.58 -0.89
C GLY A 283 22.82 -7.14 -0.66
N LEU A 284 22.08 -6.36 0.13
CA LEU A 284 22.47 -5.00 0.47
C LEU A 284 23.56 -4.98 1.55
N PRO A 285 24.52 -4.05 1.49
CA PRO A 285 25.50 -3.88 2.57
C PRO A 285 24.79 -3.43 3.84
N CYS A 286 24.89 -4.23 4.91
CA CYS A 286 24.39 -3.85 6.22
C CYS A 286 25.42 -2.95 6.92
N ALA A 287 24.98 -1.81 7.50
CA ALA A 287 25.83 -1.03 8.37
C ALA A 287 26.12 -1.86 9.63
N GLY A 288 27.35 -2.40 9.75
CA GLY A 288 27.77 -3.25 10.87
C GLY A 288 28.08 -4.71 10.55
N ALA A 289 28.21 -5.06 9.28
CA ALA A 289 28.75 -6.36 8.84
C ALA A 289 30.26 -6.22 8.54
N ASP A 290 31.04 -5.81 9.52
CA ASP A 290 32.51 -5.95 9.57
C ASP A 290 32.88 -6.79 10.81
#